data_72f55823da655899a65b74126a334a83
#
_entry.id   72f55823da655899a65b74126a334a83
#
_cell.length_a   1.000
_cell.length_b   1.000
_cell.length_c   1.000
_cell.angle_alpha   90.00
_cell.angle_beta   90.00
_cell.angle_gamma   90.00
#
_symmetry.space_group_name_H-M   'P 1'
#
loop_
_entity.id
_entity.type
_entity.pdbx_description
1 polymer ?
#
loop_
_entity_poly.entity_id
_entity_poly.type
_entity_poly.pdbx_seq_one_letter_code
_entity_poly.pdbx_strand_id
1 'polypeptide(L)'
;MLRLIAVCSLLAGFALSPVVPAAAQELPAGADPQNTLVIDTTQGRIVVKLRNDIAPQHAARLKQLARDKFYDNVPFHRVISGFMAQTGDGQNGNGTGGSKYPDLKAEFSQVPFKRGVVGMARKGNSNDSANSQFFIMYADGSFLNGQYTVIGEVLSGMDVVDKIKKGEPVQDPDRMVTVRVAADVK
;
A
#
# COMPACT_ATOMS: atom_id res chain seq x y z
N MET A 1 76.57 3.08 5.01
CA MET A 1 75.37 2.92 5.86
C MET A 1 74.13 3.16 5.01
N LEU A 2 73.53 2.10 4.53
CA LEU A 2 72.36 2.16 3.62
C LEU A 2 71.09 1.82 4.43
N ARG A 3 70.15 2.80 4.58
CA ARG A 3 68.90 2.59 5.28
C ARG A 3 67.83 2.14 4.27
N LEU A 4 67.39 0.89 4.44
CA LEU A 4 66.25 0.34 3.73
C LEU A 4 64.93 0.88 4.32
N ILE A 5 64.11 1.56 3.52
CA ILE A 5 62.77 1.99 3.90
C ILE A 5 61.83 0.92 3.36
N ALA A 6 61.19 0.17 4.27
CA ALA A 6 60.11 -0.76 3.94
C ALA A 6 58.79 -0.01 3.76
N VAL A 7 58.25 -0.03 2.55
CA VAL A 7 56.92 0.49 2.26
C VAL A 7 55.89 -0.62 2.53
N CYS A 8 55.11 -0.47 3.58
CA CYS A 8 54.00 -1.35 3.92
C CYS A 8 52.77 -0.91 3.12
N SER A 9 52.44 -1.66 2.05
CA SER A 9 51.18 -1.43 1.30
C SER A 9 50.02 -2.06 2.06
N LEU A 10 49.15 -1.23 2.65
CA LEU A 10 47.86 -1.68 3.18
C LEU A 10 46.90 -1.93 2.00
N LEU A 11 46.62 -3.18 1.72
CA LEU A 11 45.49 -3.60 0.87
C LEU A 11 44.19 -3.53 1.69
N ALA A 12 43.42 -2.46 1.49
CA ALA A 12 42.06 -2.38 2.01
C ALA A 12 41.14 -3.31 1.20
N GLY A 13 40.87 -4.50 1.75
CA GLY A 13 39.89 -5.41 1.19
C GLY A 13 38.48 -4.83 1.32
N PHE A 14 37.90 -4.40 0.20
CA PHE A 14 36.44 -4.11 0.14
C PHE A 14 35.73 -5.45 0.24
N ALA A 15 35.13 -5.72 1.41
CA ALA A 15 34.16 -6.80 1.58
C ALA A 15 32.89 -6.43 0.84
N LEU A 16 32.64 -7.00 -0.34
CA LEU A 16 31.32 -6.98 -0.95
C LEU A 16 30.37 -7.81 -0.07
N SER A 17 29.52 -7.12 0.68
CA SER A 17 28.39 -7.77 1.32
C SER A 17 27.51 -8.40 0.24
N PRO A 18 27.11 -9.68 0.36
CA PRO A 18 26.19 -10.26 -0.59
C PRO A 18 24.87 -9.51 -0.55
N VAL A 19 24.46 -8.95 -1.68
CA VAL A 19 23.08 -8.49 -1.89
C VAL A 19 22.22 -9.75 -1.83
N VAL A 20 21.62 -10.03 -0.68
CA VAL A 20 20.59 -11.07 -0.56
C VAL A 20 19.42 -10.61 -1.46
N PRO A 21 19.08 -11.36 -2.53
CA PRO A 21 17.89 -11.03 -3.30
C PRO A 21 16.72 -11.01 -2.33
N ALA A 22 15.86 -9.98 -2.43
CA ALA A 22 14.61 -9.94 -1.66
C ALA A 22 13.87 -11.23 -1.97
N ALA A 23 13.96 -12.20 -1.05
CA ALA A 23 13.28 -13.48 -1.18
C ALA A 23 11.83 -13.18 -1.51
N ALA A 24 11.28 -13.83 -2.53
CA ALA A 24 9.86 -13.78 -2.81
C ALA A 24 9.16 -14.20 -1.51
N GLN A 25 8.71 -13.21 -0.75
CA GLN A 25 8.13 -13.46 0.56
C GLN A 25 6.83 -14.20 0.30
N GLU A 26 6.76 -15.45 0.74
CA GLU A 26 5.59 -16.28 0.55
C GLU A 26 4.33 -15.54 1.05
N LEU A 27 3.25 -15.69 0.32
CA LEU A 27 1.97 -15.14 0.73
C LEU A 27 1.55 -15.77 2.06
N PRO A 28 0.85 -15.03 2.93
CA PRO A 28 0.28 -15.60 4.14
C PRO A 28 -0.55 -16.84 3.83
N ALA A 29 -0.50 -17.84 4.71
CA ALA A 29 -1.24 -19.09 4.53
C ALA A 29 -2.73 -18.83 4.29
N GLY A 30 -3.31 -19.46 3.27
CA GLY A 30 -4.71 -19.30 2.90
C GLY A 30 -5.02 -18.03 2.09
N ALA A 31 -4.03 -17.24 1.69
CA ALA A 31 -4.26 -16.14 0.77
C ALA A 31 -4.58 -16.66 -0.64
N ASP A 32 -5.63 -16.14 -1.26
CA ASP A 32 -5.94 -16.37 -2.68
C ASP A 32 -5.12 -15.40 -3.54
N PRO A 33 -4.14 -15.87 -4.34
CA PRO A 33 -3.30 -14.99 -5.14
C PRO A 33 -4.07 -14.11 -6.13
N GLN A 34 -5.22 -14.58 -6.64
CA GLN A 34 -6.06 -13.84 -7.58
C GLN A 34 -6.80 -12.67 -6.92
N ASN A 35 -7.01 -12.72 -5.61
CA ASN A 35 -7.69 -11.71 -4.83
C ASN A 35 -6.81 -11.13 -3.71
N THR A 36 -5.50 -11.12 -3.92
CA THR A 36 -4.51 -10.54 -3.00
C THR A 36 -3.67 -9.49 -3.70
N LEU A 37 -3.53 -8.31 -3.08
CA LEU A 37 -2.58 -7.29 -3.50
C LEU A 37 -1.33 -7.37 -2.63
N VAL A 38 -0.16 -7.32 -3.27
CA VAL A 38 1.13 -7.10 -2.65
C VAL A 38 1.51 -5.65 -2.88
N ILE A 39 1.66 -4.91 -1.79
CA ILE A 39 2.00 -3.48 -1.78
C ILE A 39 3.38 -3.33 -1.15
N ASP A 40 4.40 -3.10 -1.96
CA ASP A 40 5.73 -2.74 -1.47
C ASP A 40 5.78 -1.25 -1.22
N THR A 41 6.09 -0.85 0.01
CA THR A 41 6.18 0.56 0.41
C THR A 41 7.61 0.94 0.80
N THR A 42 7.86 2.22 0.98
CA THR A 42 9.14 2.73 1.54
C THR A 42 9.41 2.23 2.97
N GLN A 43 8.39 1.73 3.68
CA GLN A 43 8.49 1.19 5.04
C GLN A 43 8.49 -0.35 5.10
N GLY A 44 8.24 -1.03 3.97
CA GLY A 44 8.16 -2.49 3.87
C GLY A 44 6.94 -2.97 3.11
N ARG A 45 6.65 -4.26 3.20
CA ARG A 45 5.58 -4.93 2.45
C ARG A 45 4.29 -5.02 3.27
N ILE A 46 3.17 -4.72 2.60
CA ILE A 46 1.80 -4.90 3.09
C ILE A 46 1.09 -5.87 2.14
N VAL A 47 0.41 -6.87 2.68
CA VAL A 47 -0.39 -7.83 1.91
C VAL A 47 -1.86 -7.63 2.24
N VAL A 48 -2.68 -7.36 1.22
CA VAL A 48 -4.10 -7.07 1.36
C VAL A 48 -4.92 -8.11 0.62
N LYS A 49 -5.81 -8.79 1.34
CA LYS A 49 -6.86 -9.64 0.75
C LYS A 49 -8.00 -8.75 0.29
N LEU A 50 -8.38 -8.85 -0.98
CA LEU A 50 -9.54 -8.17 -1.53
C LEU A 50 -10.82 -8.94 -1.23
N ARG A 51 -11.87 -8.21 -0.88
CA ARG A 51 -13.21 -8.75 -0.56
C ARG A 51 -14.10 -8.73 -1.80
N ASN A 52 -13.73 -9.57 -2.78
CA ASN A 52 -14.48 -9.73 -4.03
C ASN A 52 -15.92 -10.27 -3.80
N ASP A 53 -16.17 -10.85 -2.64
CA ASP A 53 -17.47 -11.35 -2.20
C ASP A 53 -18.48 -10.24 -1.85
N ILE A 54 -18.00 -9.07 -1.37
CA ILE A 54 -18.85 -7.95 -0.94
C ILE A 54 -18.64 -6.67 -1.77
N ALA A 55 -17.53 -6.54 -2.47
CA ALA A 55 -17.20 -5.38 -3.29
C ALA A 55 -16.53 -5.79 -4.61
N PRO A 56 -17.21 -6.57 -5.47
CA PRO A 56 -16.63 -7.14 -6.68
C PRO A 56 -16.15 -6.09 -7.67
N GLN A 57 -16.87 -4.98 -7.86
CA GLN A 57 -16.49 -3.95 -8.81
C GLN A 57 -15.26 -3.16 -8.32
N HIS A 58 -15.19 -2.86 -7.03
CA HIS A 58 -14.03 -2.20 -6.42
C HIS A 58 -12.81 -3.11 -6.44
N ALA A 59 -12.95 -4.40 -6.09
CA ALA A 59 -11.86 -5.37 -6.15
C ALA A 59 -11.32 -5.50 -7.59
N ALA A 60 -12.18 -5.57 -8.59
CA ALA A 60 -11.80 -5.60 -10.00
C ALA A 60 -11.03 -4.32 -10.40
N ARG A 61 -11.51 -3.13 -9.98
CA ARG A 61 -10.86 -1.84 -10.24
C ARG A 61 -9.47 -1.78 -9.64
N LEU A 62 -9.28 -2.19 -8.40
CA LEU A 62 -7.96 -2.17 -7.75
C LEU A 62 -6.97 -3.11 -8.45
N LYS A 63 -7.42 -4.32 -8.84
CA LYS A 63 -6.61 -5.25 -9.62
C LYS A 63 -6.24 -4.67 -10.98
N GLN A 64 -7.17 -4.01 -11.66
CA GLN A 64 -6.89 -3.33 -12.94
C GLN A 64 -5.85 -2.23 -12.78
N LEU A 65 -6.00 -1.35 -11.79
CA LEU A 65 -5.06 -0.26 -11.54
C LEU A 65 -3.68 -0.76 -11.11
N ALA A 66 -3.61 -1.88 -10.38
CA ALA A 66 -2.34 -2.53 -10.03
C ALA A 66 -1.62 -3.07 -11.29
N ARG A 67 -2.36 -3.69 -12.24
CA ARG A 67 -1.84 -4.16 -13.52
C ARG A 67 -1.41 -3.03 -14.44
N ASP A 68 -2.13 -1.91 -14.42
CA ASP A 68 -1.78 -0.68 -15.14
C ASP A 68 -0.58 0.04 -14.51
N LYS A 69 -0.04 -0.45 -13.38
CA LYS A 69 1.01 0.19 -12.58
C LYS A 69 0.63 1.62 -12.12
N PHE A 70 -0.66 1.91 -12.07
CA PHE A 70 -1.18 3.22 -11.69
C PHE A 70 -0.78 3.62 -10.26
N TYR A 71 -0.59 2.63 -9.38
CA TYR A 71 -0.23 2.84 -7.98
C TYR A 71 1.28 2.90 -7.72
N ASP A 72 2.13 2.71 -8.74
CA ASP A 72 3.57 2.74 -8.56
C ASP A 72 4.04 4.15 -8.19
N ASN A 73 4.84 4.25 -7.13
CA ASN A 73 5.37 5.47 -6.55
C ASN A 73 4.29 6.47 -6.03
N VAL A 74 3.09 6.02 -5.73
CA VAL A 74 1.99 6.86 -5.21
C VAL A 74 2.14 7.11 -3.72
N PRO A 75 2.04 8.39 -3.25
CA PRO A 75 2.22 8.73 -1.85
C PRO A 75 1.02 8.38 -0.98
N PHE A 76 1.30 8.16 0.32
CA PHE A 76 0.29 8.25 1.38
C PHE A 76 0.11 9.73 1.74
N HIS A 77 -0.79 10.41 1.04
CA HIS A 77 -0.92 11.87 1.10
C HIS A 77 -1.66 12.40 2.34
N ARG A 78 -2.45 11.53 3.01
CA ARG A 78 -3.23 11.87 4.22
C ARG A 78 -3.19 10.72 5.21
N VAL A 79 -2.54 10.92 6.36
CA VAL A 79 -2.33 9.88 7.37
C VAL A 79 -2.62 10.43 8.76
N ILE A 80 -3.76 10.02 9.32
CA ILE A 80 -4.23 10.51 10.62
C ILE A 80 -3.96 9.45 11.68
N SER A 81 -3.17 9.81 12.68
CA SER A 81 -2.85 8.93 13.81
C SER A 81 -4.11 8.41 14.50
N GLY A 82 -4.14 7.12 14.79
CA GLY A 82 -5.28 6.47 15.43
C GLY A 82 -6.54 6.34 14.57
N PHE A 83 -6.50 6.78 13.29
CA PHE A 83 -7.62 6.68 12.38
C PHE A 83 -7.27 5.86 11.12
N MET A 84 -6.61 6.46 10.12
CA MET A 84 -6.34 5.76 8.86
C MET A 84 -5.14 6.33 8.10
N ALA A 85 -4.59 5.53 7.17
CA ALA A 85 -3.63 5.93 6.14
C ALA A 85 -4.29 5.92 4.76
N GLN A 86 -4.43 7.09 4.11
CA GLN A 86 -5.05 7.24 2.80
C GLN A 86 -4.01 7.45 1.71
N THR A 87 -4.22 6.78 0.58
CA THR A 87 -3.37 6.76 -0.61
C THR A 87 -4.19 6.56 -1.88
N GLY A 88 -3.55 6.26 -3.00
CA GLY A 88 -4.20 5.84 -4.25
C GLY A 88 -4.55 6.98 -5.21
N ASP A 89 -4.07 8.20 -4.96
CA ASP A 89 -4.10 9.30 -5.92
C ASP A 89 -2.87 9.23 -6.83
N GLY A 90 -2.92 8.41 -7.85
CA GLY A 90 -1.83 8.28 -8.84
C GLY A 90 -1.76 9.41 -9.85
N GLN A 91 -2.76 10.29 -9.89
CA GLN A 91 -2.80 11.44 -10.82
C GLN A 91 -2.07 12.66 -10.23
N ASN A 92 -2.46 13.09 -9.04
CA ASN A 92 -1.98 14.33 -8.42
C ASN A 92 -1.16 14.10 -7.14
N GLY A 93 -1.32 12.96 -6.49
CA GLY A 93 -0.59 12.62 -5.27
C GLY A 93 -0.96 13.43 -4.03
N ASN A 94 -2.06 14.18 -4.04
CA ASN A 94 -2.47 15.10 -2.98
C ASN A 94 -3.93 14.92 -2.50
N GLY A 95 -4.61 13.87 -3.00
CA GLY A 95 -5.97 13.51 -2.65
C GLY A 95 -7.06 14.13 -3.54
N THR A 96 -6.69 14.95 -4.53
CA THR A 96 -7.65 15.61 -5.44
C THR A 96 -7.87 14.85 -6.74
N GLY A 97 -7.00 13.89 -7.06
CA GLY A 97 -7.02 13.15 -8.31
C GLY A 97 -7.68 11.78 -8.21
N GLY A 98 -7.74 11.11 -9.36
CA GLY A 98 -8.25 9.76 -9.53
C GLY A 98 -7.58 9.05 -10.69
N SER A 99 -8.21 8.01 -11.22
CA SER A 99 -7.79 7.34 -12.43
C SER A 99 -8.61 7.80 -13.63
N LYS A 100 -8.18 7.40 -14.83
CA LYS A 100 -8.91 7.65 -16.09
C LYS A 100 -10.26 6.92 -16.19
N TYR A 101 -10.51 5.99 -15.30
CA TYR A 101 -11.72 5.17 -15.31
C TYR A 101 -12.90 5.89 -14.65
N PRO A 102 -14.14 5.55 -15.00
CA PRO A 102 -15.32 6.16 -14.37
C PRO A 102 -15.41 5.84 -12.88
N ASP A 103 -16.05 6.72 -12.13
CA ASP A 103 -16.34 6.50 -10.73
C ASP A 103 -17.21 5.24 -10.53
N LEU A 104 -17.08 4.59 -9.37
CA LEU A 104 -17.80 3.37 -9.03
C LEU A 104 -18.97 3.67 -8.11
N LYS A 105 -20.06 2.94 -8.31
CA LYS A 105 -21.19 2.92 -7.37
C LYS A 105 -20.76 2.27 -6.06
N ALA A 106 -21.33 2.73 -4.96
CA ALA A 106 -21.08 2.19 -3.65
C ALA A 106 -21.46 0.70 -3.56
N GLU A 107 -20.61 -0.09 -2.92
CA GLU A 107 -20.84 -1.51 -2.57
C GLU A 107 -20.79 -1.64 -1.03
N PHE A 108 -21.74 -0.99 -0.34
CA PHE A 108 -21.78 -1.00 1.12
C PHE A 108 -22.11 -2.38 1.67
N SER A 109 -21.52 -2.72 2.81
CA SER A 109 -21.70 -4.01 3.49
C SER A 109 -21.88 -3.82 4.99
N GLN A 110 -22.20 -4.90 5.70
CA GLN A 110 -22.28 -4.93 7.17
C GLN A 110 -20.94 -5.18 7.85
N VAL A 111 -19.85 -5.31 7.08
CA VAL A 111 -18.51 -5.51 7.65
C VAL A 111 -18.07 -4.24 8.35
N PRO A 112 -17.72 -4.31 9.65
CA PRO A 112 -17.35 -3.13 10.42
C PRO A 112 -15.93 -2.68 10.06
N PHE A 113 -15.71 -1.35 10.06
CA PHE A 113 -14.38 -0.76 9.93
C PHE A 113 -13.62 -0.91 11.22
N LYS A 114 -12.70 -1.87 11.26
CA LYS A 114 -11.77 -2.16 12.37
C LYS A 114 -10.33 -2.00 11.90
N ARG A 115 -9.37 -2.05 12.83
CA ARG A 115 -7.95 -2.06 12.48
C ARG A 115 -7.64 -3.10 11.41
N GLY A 116 -6.91 -2.68 10.37
CA GLY A 116 -6.51 -3.51 9.23
C GLY A 116 -7.55 -3.61 8.11
N VAL A 117 -8.79 -3.14 8.31
CA VAL A 117 -9.78 -3.06 7.23
C VAL A 117 -9.37 -1.98 6.23
N VAL A 118 -9.56 -2.27 4.95
CA VAL A 118 -9.29 -1.36 3.84
C VAL A 118 -10.61 -0.90 3.23
N GLY A 119 -10.77 0.43 3.12
CA GLY A 119 -11.96 1.05 2.55
C GLY A 119 -11.65 1.93 1.36
N MET A 120 -12.63 2.10 0.45
CA MET A 120 -12.51 3.05 -0.66
C MET A 120 -12.82 4.47 -0.19
N ALA A 121 -11.94 5.40 -0.55
CA ALA A 121 -12.23 6.83 -0.40
C ALA A 121 -13.20 7.29 -1.50
N ARG A 122 -14.00 8.29 -1.15
CA ARG A 122 -15.01 8.91 -2.03
C ARG A 122 -15.13 10.41 -1.76
N LYS A 123 -15.78 11.14 -2.66
CA LYS A 123 -16.13 12.55 -2.46
C LYS A 123 -17.21 12.67 -1.37
N GLY A 124 -17.11 13.67 -0.51
CA GLY A 124 -18.03 13.83 0.62
C GLY A 124 -19.50 14.02 0.23
N ASN A 125 -19.75 14.51 -0.98
CA ASN A 125 -21.09 14.82 -1.51
C ASN A 125 -21.71 13.70 -2.37
N SER A 126 -21.02 12.56 -2.57
CA SER A 126 -21.53 11.46 -3.38
C SER A 126 -21.03 10.10 -2.89
N ASN A 127 -21.95 9.18 -2.66
CA ASN A 127 -21.60 7.79 -2.33
C ASN A 127 -21.01 7.05 -3.54
N ASP A 128 -21.42 7.42 -4.74
CA ASP A 128 -21.06 6.79 -6.01
C ASP A 128 -19.89 7.53 -6.70
N SER A 129 -18.88 7.89 -5.92
CA SER A 129 -17.71 8.65 -6.41
C SER A 129 -16.36 8.03 -6.06
N ALA A 130 -16.34 6.77 -5.64
CA ALA A 130 -15.11 6.03 -5.45
C ALA A 130 -14.43 5.79 -6.80
N ASN A 131 -13.09 5.92 -6.86
CA ASN A 131 -12.36 5.80 -8.12
C ASN A 131 -11.10 4.94 -7.97
N SER A 132 -10.04 5.48 -7.35
CA SER A 132 -8.74 4.84 -7.17
C SER A 132 -8.20 4.94 -5.74
N GLN A 133 -8.64 5.96 -4.98
CA GLN A 133 -8.12 6.19 -3.65
C GLN A 133 -8.73 5.24 -2.63
N PHE A 134 -7.88 4.77 -1.70
CA PHE A 134 -8.29 3.88 -0.62
C PHE A 134 -7.55 4.23 0.68
N PHE A 135 -8.04 3.71 1.79
CA PHE A 135 -7.42 3.92 3.10
C PHE A 135 -7.36 2.62 3.90
N ILE A 136 -6.36 2.52 4.77
CA ILE A 136 -6.14 1.41 5.70
C ILE A 136 -6.39 1.91 7.12
N MET A 137 -7.25 1.23 7.86
CA MET A 137 -7.61 1.61 9.21
C MET A 137 -6.51 1.29 10.24
N TYR A 138 -6.18 2.25 11.10
CA TYR A 138 -5.31 2.03 12.26
C TYR A 138 -6.09 1.50 13.48
N ALA A 139 -7.36 1.84 13.58
CA ALA A 139 -8.20 1.53 14.73
C ALA A 139 -9.67 1.33 14.29
N ASP A 140 -10.56 1.16 15.26
CA ASP A 140 -12.00 1.09 15.03
C ASP A 140 -12.54 2.43 14.50
N GLY A 141 -13.30 2.36 13.42
CA GLY A 141 -13.94 3.48 12.75
C GLY A 141 -15.43 3.23 12.50
N SER A 142 -16.17 2.81 13.51
CA SER A 142 -17.59 2.42 13.43
C SER A 142 -18.49 3.47 12.77
N PHE A 143 -18.11 4.75 12.83
CA PHE A 143 -18.82 5.85 12.13
C PHE A 143 -18.73 5.76 10.60
N LEU A 144 -17.87 4.92 10.04
CA LEU A 144 -17.77 4.66 8.59
C LEU A 144 -18.67 3.50 8.14
N ASN A 145 -19.21 2.72 9.08
CA ASN A 145 -20.00 1.53 8.78
C ASN A 145 -21.23 1.89 7.95
N GLY A 146 -21.46 1.16 6.86
CA GLY A 146 -22.58 1.42 5.94
C GLY A 146 -22.47 2.71 5.12
N GLN A 147 -21.37 3.49 5.27
CA GLN A 147 -21.16 4.75 4.55
C GLN A 147 -19.96 4.72 3.61
N TYR A 148 -19.08 3.73 3.76
CA TYR A 148 -17.93 3.51 2.90
C TYR A 148 -17.88 2.05 2.46
N THR A 149 -17.38 1.79 1.25
CA THR A 149 -17.21 0.44 0.74
C THR A 149 -15.97 -0.22 1.35
N VAL A 150 -16.16 -1.32 2.07
CA VAL A 150 -15.06 -2.20 2.51
C VAL A 150 -14.59 -3.02 1.31
N ILE A 151 -13.31 -2.91 0.98
CA ILE A 151 -12.72 -3.55 -0.21
C ILE A 151 -11.73 -4.66 0.14
N GLY A 152 -11.28 -4.73 1.39
CA GLY A 152 -10.26 -5.69 1.78
C GLY A 152 -9.88 -5.62 3.26
N GLU A 153 -8.91 -6.45 3.59
CA GLU A 153 -8.28 -6.51 4.90
C GLU A 153 -6.78 -6.80 4.76
N VAL A 154 -5.97 -6.23 5.63
CA VAL A 154 -4.54 -6.50 5.71
C VAL A 154 -4.30 -7.87 6.30
N LEU A 155 -3.69 -8.78 5.55
CA LEU A 155 -3.29 -10.12 6.01
C LEU A 155 -1.95 -10.10 6.74
N SER A 156 -1.02 -9.23 6.30
CA SER A 156 0.29 -9.04 6.92
C SER A 156 0.82 -7.64 6.64
N GLY A 157 1.71 -7.13 7.50
CA GLY A 157 2.34 -5.83 7.35
C GLY A 157 1.61 -4.68 8.07
N MET A 158 0.74 -4.94 9.06
CA MET A 158 0.16 -3.87 9.88
C MET A 158 1.20 -3.13 10.71
N ASP A 159 2.31 -3.76 11.06
CA ASP A 159 3.49 -3.11 11.67
C ASP A 159 4.20 -2.16 10.69
N VAL A 160 4.13 -2.43 9.39
CA VAL A 160 4.59 -1.54 8.32
C VAL A 160 3.64 -0.36 8.18
N VAL A 161 2.31 -0.61 8.17
CA VAL A 161 1.30 0.46 8.14
C VAL A 161 1.48 1.43 9.31
N ASP A 162 1.78 0.92 10.50
CA ASP A 162 2.02 1.74 11.70
C ASP A 162 3.20 2.70 11.56
N LYS A 163 4.22 2.35 10.76
CA LYS A 163 5.42 3.17 10.51
C LYS A 163 5.18 4.29 9.51
N ILE A 164 4.13 4.22 8.68
CA ILE A 164 3.83 5.24 7.68
C ILE A 164 3.72 6.62 8.35
N LYS A 165 4.42 7.58 7.78
CA LYS A 165 4.55 8.95 8.28
C LYS A 165 3.19 9.65 8.35
N LYS A 166 2.89 10.22 9.52
CA LYS A 166 1.60 10.88 9.81
C LYS A 166 1.62 12.32 9.31
N GLY A 167 0.45 12.82 8.93
CA GLY A 167 0.22 14.21 8.50
C GLY A 167 -1.05 14.38 7.67
N GLU A 168 -1.57 15.61 7.62
CA GLU A 168 -2.75 16.02 6.85
C GLU A 168 -2.57 17.47 6.35
N PRO A 169 -1.92 17.68 5.18
CA PRO A 169 -1.22 16.70 4.34
C PRO A 169 0.08 16.18 4.96
N VAL A 170 0.55 15.02 4.48
CA VAL A 170 1.84 14.47 4.91
C VAL A 170 2.98 15.22 4.23
N GLN A 171 3.92 15.75 5.00
CA GLN A 171 5.15 16.32 4.47
C GLN A 171 6.16 15.21 4.20
N ASP A 172 6.75 15.18 2.99
CA ASP A 172 7.70 14.14 2.60
C ASP A 172 7.11 12.72 2.81
N PRO A 173 6.04 12.35 2.11
CA PRO A 173 5.24 11.18 2.40
C PRO A 173 5.95 9.87 2.04
N ASP A 174 5.70 8.84 2.83
CA ASP A 174 5.94 7.46 2.40
C ASP A 174 5.13 7.13 1.16
N ARG A 175 5.60 6.14 0.38
CA ARG A 175 5.03 5.81 -0.92
C ARG A 175 4.78 4.32 -1.06
N MET A 176 3.79 3.96 -1.83
CA MET A 176 3.70 2.64 -2.45
C MET A 176 4.72 2.59 -3.59
N VAL A 177 5.81 1.85 -3.41
CA VAL A 177 6.86 1.68 -4.43
C VAL A 177 6.31 0.88 -5.61
N THR A 178 5.65 -0.24 -5.30
CA THR A 178 4.90 -1.05 -6.28
C THR A 178 3.64 -1.62 -5.67
N VAL A 179 2.60 -1.80 -6.51
CA VAL A 179 1.40 -2.56 -6.15
C VAL A 179 1.15 -3.60 -7.23
N ARG A 180 1.01 -4.85 -6.83
CA ARG A 180 0.80 -5.98 -7.76
C ARG A 180 -0.29 -6.91 -7.27
N VAL A 181 -1.02 -7.52 -8.19
CA VAL A 181 -1.84 -8.69 -7.87
C VAL A 181 -0.88 -9.85 -7.61
N ALA A 182 -1.07 -10.57 -6.52
CA ALA A 182 -0.12 -11.61 -6.10
C ALA A 182 0.05 -12.72 -7.15
N ALA A 183 -1.00 -13.05 -7.89
CA ALA A 183 -0.95 -14.02 -9.00
C ALA A 183 -0.05 -13.56 -10.17
N ASP A 184 0.23 -12.26 -10.30
CA ASP A 184 1.04 -11.70 -11.39
C ASP A 184 2.52 -11.51 -10.96
N VAL A 185 2.87 -11.80 -9.70
CA VAL A 185 4.25 -11.75 -9.18
C VAL A 185 4.91 -13.11 -9.43
N LYS A 186 6.04 -13.09 -10.15
CA LYS A 186 6.87 -14.28 -10.44
C LYS A 186 8.04 -14.36 -9.48
#